data_f11966cc42bf89e7cb51d51f9ffdac67
#
_entry.id   f11966cc42bf89e7cb51d51f9ffdac67
#
_cell.length_a   1.000
_cell.length_b   1.000
_cell.length_c   1.000
_cell.angle_alpha   90.00
_cell.angle_beta   90.00
_cell.angle_gamma   90.00
#
_symmetry.space_group_name_H-M   'P 1'
#
loop_
_entity.id
_entity.type
_entity.pdbx_description
1 polymer ?
#
loop_
_entity_poly.entity_id
_entity_poly.type
_entity_poly.pdbx_seq_one_letter_code
_entity_poly.pdbx_strand_id
1 'polypeptide(L)'
;MSKTISIAFVIALVFSRFMVDAQARDTAAVASDFVVRDIMIAGNRTTKPFIVRRELLFTEGDTLRAAEVDAVLLRSKENLLNTSLFNYVTISLIDLSEHEKQVLVMLEERWYWWPYLIFEQADRNLSAFFNDGDWSRINYGLMLVSNNFRGRAETLKVKFRFGYKQQFQLFYDVPYLTADKKHGLAVQLSLYRQHEKHYATDSCRLQYFRDNSKPVIRNQDLFLFYTYRPKYDVRHIVTASYANANVADTIIALNPDYFGTQTSHTQYLTLSYTFDWDTRDYKFYPLKGHNLTLEVGKIGLNLLDNELDGSWYTRLSAYKYFDLGHRFYAGVGGLAKYSPDKPQPYYTEQALGYLDYLRGFEYYVIDGQRFVTGRAFAKFALLPMQIKKIDSWSWDEFNKVHYSFYLNMFVDAGYVDDARKGTNNYLSNKLLTSVGLGLDMITYYDIVFRLEGTLTRQGKSGLYVHVLKAF
;
A
#
# COMPACT_ATOMS: atom_id res chain seq x y z
N MET A 1 37.11 9.98 -19.17
CA MET A 1 36.08 10.81 -18.52
C MET A 1 35.31 11.63 -19.57
N SER A 2 34.68 11.05 -20.57
CA SER A 2 34.04 11.86 -21.64
C SER A 2 32.83 11.21 -22.33
N LYS A 3 32.20 10.17 -21.76
CA LYS A 3 31.00 9.55 -22.36
C LYS A 3 29.76 9.52 -21.46
N THR A 4 29.85 10.00 -20.23
CA THR A 4 28.74 9.96 -19.27
C THR A 4 27.92 11.28 -19.22
N ILE A 5 28.35 12.32 -19.88
CA ILE A 5 27.67 13.64 -19.89
C ILE A 5 26.60 13.74 -20.99
N SER A 6 26.67 12.91 -22.03
CA SER A 6 25.75 13.02 -23.18
C SER A 6 24.33 12.52 -22.94
N ILE A 7 24.12 11.60 -22.01
CA ILE A 7 22.78 11.00 -21.79
C ILE A 7 21.88 11.93 -20.95
N ALA A 8 22.45 12.62 -19.98
CA ALA A 8 21.71 13.61 -19.16
C ALA A 8 21.28 14.83 -19.99
N PHE A 9 22.09 15.22 -20.98
CA PHE A 9 21.79 16.35 -21.87
C PHE A 9 20.70 16.03 -22.91
N VAL A 10 20.60 14.78 -23.36
CA VAL A 10 19.55 14.34 -24.28
C VAL A 10 18.19 14.27 -23.57
N ILE A 11 18.14 13.83 -22.31
CA ILE A 11 16.91 13.80 -21.50
C ILE A 11 16.42 15.24 -21.23
N ALA A 12 17.31 16.18 -20.96
CA ALA A 12 16.96 17.60 -20.72
C ALA A 12 16.45 18.29 -22.01
N LEU A 13 16.97 17.93 -23.18
CA LEU A 13 16.58 18.52 -24.47
C LEU A 13 15.24 17.98 -25.00
N VAL A 14 14.84 16.78 -24.63
CA VAL A 14 13.51 16.23 -24.97
C VAL A 14 12.42 16.92 -24.12
N PHE A 15 12.73 17.30 -22.89
CA PHE A 15 11.77 17.99 -22.00
C PHE A 15 11.54 19.47 -22.35
N SER A 16 12.51 20.14 -23.02
CA SER A 16 12.40 21.58 -23.30
C SER A 16 11.59 21.95 -24.55
N ARG A 17 11.21 20.99 -25.40
CA ARG A 17 10.46 21.23 -26.65
C ARG A 17 8.94 21.01 -26.59
N PHE A 18 8.38 20.62 -25.44
CA PHE A 18 6.94 20.31 -25.31
C PHE A 18 6.11 21.41 -24.59
N MET A 19 6.61 22.64 -24.55
CA MET A 19 5.88 23.77 -23.98
C MET A 19 5.49 24.77 -25.06
N VAL A 20 4.73 24.40 -26.08
CA VAL A 20 4.04 25.39 -26.94
C VAL A 20 2.73 24.80 -27.49
N ASP A 21 1.66 25.56 -27.27
CA ASP A 21 0.35 25.58 -27.92
C ASP A 21 -0.66 24.45 -27.71
N ALA A 22 -1.68 24.78 -26.90
CA ALA A 22 -3.06 24.43 -27.19
C ALA A 22 -4.00 25.53 -26.66
N GLN A 23 -4.20 26.60 -27.42
CA GLN A 23 -5.40 27.43 -27.29
C GLN A 23 -6.40 26.99 -28.34
N ALA A 24 -7.31 26.11 -27.98
CA ALA A 24 -8.58 25.93 -28.67
C ALA A 24 -9.64 26.69 -27.86
N ARG A 25 -10.08 27.83 -28.39
CA ARG A 25 -11.27 28.52 -27.91
C ARG A 25 -12.48 27.82 -28.48
N ASP A 26 -13.10 26.95 -27.72
CA ASP A 26 -14.51 26.61 -27.92
C ASP A 26 -15.34 27.66 -27.19
N THR A 27 -16.23 28.32 -27.92
CA THR A 27 -17.28 29.19 -27.40
C THR A 27 -18.36 28.32 -26.75
N ALA A 28 -18.05 27.78 -25.57
CA ALA A 28 -19.07 27.17 -24.72
C ALA A 28 -19.98 28.28 -24.15
N ALA A 29 -21.27 28.09 -24.21
CA ALA A 29 -22.23 28.89 -23.48
C ALA A 29 -21.75 29.08 -22.04
N VAL A 30 -21.74 30.31 -21.53
CA VAL A 30 -21.32 30.63 -20.18
C VAL A 30 -22.22 29.86 -19.23
N ALA A 31 -21.75 28.73 -18.76
CA ALA A 31 -22.46 27.96 -17.75
C ALA A 31 -22.59 28.83 -16.50
N SER A 32 -23.81 29.03 -16.01
CA SER A 32 -24.06 29.82 -14.80
C SER A 32 -23.81 28.98 -13.55
N ASP A 33 -23.42 29.65 -12.47
CA ASP A 33 -23.38 29.05 -11.15
C ASP A 33 -24.78 28.53 -10.76
N PHE A 34 -24.84 27.41 -10.08
CA PHE A 34 -26.12 26.80 -9.70
C PHE A 34 -26.07 26.21 -8.29
N VAL A 35 -27.24 26.11 -7.68
CA VAL A 35 -27.45 25.50 -6.38
C VAL A 35 -27.75 24.01 -6.54
N VAL A 36 -27.11 23.18 -5.77
CA VAL A 36 -27.42 21.75 -5.63
C VAL A 36 -28.70 21.61 -4.83
N ARG A 37 -29.85 21.38 -5.50
CA ARG A 37 -31.16 21.30 -4.84
C ARG A 37 -31.37 20.01 -4.09
N ASP A 38 -30.91 18.88 -4.67
CA ASP A 38 -31.09 17.54 -4.14
C ASP A 38 -29.99 16.60 -4.66
N ILE A 39 -29.64 15.58 -3.89
CA ILE A 39 -28.69 14.53 -4.28
C ILE A 39 -29.40 13.18 -4.25
N MET A 40 -29.75 12.70 -5.44
CA MET A 40 -30.33 11.37 -5.62
C MET A 40 -29.21 10.32 -5.75
N ILE A 41 -29.28 9.26 -4.94
CA ILE A 41 -28.32 8.15 -4.96
C ILE A 41 -29.08 6.90 -5.42
N ALA A 42 -28.54 6.22 -6.44
CA ALA A 42 -29.12 5.00 -6.98
C ALA A 42 -28.07 3.91 -7.14
N GLY A 43 -28.48 2.64 -6.98
CA GLY A 43 -27.59 1.48 -7.13
C GLY A 43 -26.89 1.03 -5.84
N ASN A 44 -27.05 1.77 -4.74
CA ASN A 44 -26.50 1.40 -3.42
C ASN A 44 -27.43 0.39 -2.69
N ARG A 45 -27.42 -0.87 -3.12
CA ARG A 45 -28.29 -1.93 -2.54
C ARG A 45 -27.92 -2.25 -1.10
N THR A 46 -26.62 -2.33 -0.80
CA THR A 46 -26.06 -2.68 0.53
C THR A 46 -25.52 -1.45 1.23
N THR A 47 -24.78 -0.62 0.51
CA THR A 47 -24.08 0.56 1.07
C THR A 47 -25.07 1.62 1.53
N LYS A 48 -24.89 2.07 2.77
CA LYS A 48 -25.76 3.12 3.33
C LYS A 48 -25.52 4.47 2.64
N PRO A 49 -26.56 5.28 2.37
CA PRO A 49 -26.44 6.55 1.65
C PRO A 49 -25.43 7.53 2.25
N PHE A 50 -25.29 7.56 3.58
CA PHE A 50 -24.35 8.47 4.25
C PHE A 50 -22.89 8.19 3.88
N ILE A 51 -22.53 6.94 3.51
CA ILE A 51 -21.19 6.59 3.01
C ILE A 51 -20.91 7.29 1.70
N VAL A 52 -21.89 7.31 0.80
CA VAL A 52 -21.79 8.00 -0.50
C VAL A 52 -21.68 9.51 -0.29
N ARG A 53 -22.62 10.09 0.47
CA ARG A 53 -22.66 11.54 0.75
C ARG A 53 -21.36 12.06 1.38
N ARG A 54 -20.71 11.25 2.24
CA ARG A 54 -19.45 11.57 2.91
C ARG A 54 -18.28 11.81 1.94
N GLU A 55 -18.29 11.16 0.79
CA GLU A 55 -17.20 11.23 -0.21
C GLU A 55 -17.43 12.28 -1.29
N LEU A 56 -18.64 12.90 -1.34
CA LEU A 56 -18.92 14.01 -2.23
C LEU A 56 -18.28 15.31 -1.68
N LEU A 57 -17.82 16.17 -2.59
CA LEU A 57 -17.22 17.48 -2.26
C LEU A 57 -18.27 18.59 -2.13
N PHE A 58 -19.55 18.26 -2.16
CA PHE A 58 -20.67 19.18 -2.06
C PHE A 58 -21.82 18.52 -1.30
N THR A 59 -22.70 19.35 -0.77
CA THR A 59 -23.92 18.95 -0.08
C THR A 59 -25.13 19.67 -0.70
N GLU A 60 -26.32 19.22 -0.32
CA GLU A 60 -27.57 19.91 -0.69
C GLU A 60 -27.55 21.33 -0.15
N GLY A 61 -27.88 22.31 -0.99
CA GLY A 61 -27.83 23.73 -0.69
C GLY A 61 -26.53 24.44 -1.09
N ASP A 62 -25.47 23.71 -1.43
CA ASP A 62 -24.22 24.32 -1.86
C ASP A 62 -24.35 24.93 -3.26
N THR A 63 -23.68 26.06 -3.48
CA THR A 63 -23.56 26.69 -4.81
C THR A 63 -22.28 26.21 -5.47
N LEU A 64 -22.40 25.55 -6.61
CA LEU A 64 -21.27 25.13 -7.43
C LEU A 64 -21.01 26.15 -8.55
N ARG A 65 -19.75 26.58 -8.64
CA ARG A 65 -19.29 27.49 -9.69
C ARG A 65 -19.15 26.75 -11.00
N ALA A 66 -19.68 27.30 -12.06
CA ALA A 66 -19.62 26.71 -13.39
C ALA A 66 -18.19 26.31 -13.81
N ALA A 67 -17.19 27.12 -13.48
CA ALA A 67 -15.79 26.88 -13.82
C ALA A 67 -15.16 25.70 -13.04
N GLU A 68 -15.72 25.30 -11.90
CA GLU A 68 -15.14 24.29 -11.00
C GLU A 68 -15.95 22.97 -11.01
N VAL A 69 -17.14 22.96 -11.60
CA VAL A 69 -18.11 21.87 -11.52
C VAL A 69 -17.52 20.54 -11.97
N ASP A 70 -16.87 20.50 -13.13
CA ASP A 70 -16.31 19.26 -13.67
C ASP A 70 -15.20 18.69 -12.76
N ALA A 71 -14.36 19.57 -12.19
CA ALA A 71 -13.31 19.16 -11.26
C ALA A 71 -13.89 18.62 -9.95
N VAL A 72 -14.95 19.25 -9.42
CA VAL A 72 -15.64 18.83 -8.19
C VAL A 72 -16.34 17.49 -8.39
N LEU A 73 -17.05 17.30 -9.51
CA LEU A 73 -17.73 16.04 -9.83
C LEU A 73 -16.71 14.91 -10.07
N LEU A 74 -15.64 15.20 -10.84
CA LEU A 74 -14.57 14.22 -11.09
C LEU A 74 -13.92 13.79 -9.78
N ARG A 75 -13.57 14.73 -8.91
CA ARG A 75 -12.93 14.43 -7.62
C ARG A 75 -13.86 13.64 -6.69
N SER A 76 -15.16 13.97 -6.65
CA SER A 76 -16.17 13.21 -5.91
C SER A 76 -16.28 11.78 -6.41
N LYS A 77 -16.26 11.58 -7.74
CA LYS A 77 -16.20 10.26 -8.35
C LYS A 77 -14.94 9.47 -7.95
N GLU A 78 -13.77 10.10 -8.02
CA GLU A 78 -12.49 9.48 -7.60
C GLU A 78 -12.53 9.08 -6.13
N ASN A 79 -13.06 9.93 -5.24
CA ASN A 79 -13.23 9.62 -3.83
C ASN A 79 -14.09 8.37 -3.61
N LEU A 80 -15.25 8.29 -4.30
CA LEU A 80 -16.13 7.12 -4.22
C LEU A 80 -15.44 5.85 -4.73
N LEU A 81 -14.74 5.90 -5.85
CA LEU A 81 -13.98 4.76 -6.39
C LEU A 81 -12.85 4.34 -5.43
N ASN A 82 -12.17 5.30 -4.80
CA ASN A 82 -11.10 5.06 -3.83
C ASN A 82 -11.58 4.47 -2.49
N THR A 83 -12.90 4.38 -2.26
CA THR A 83 -13.45 3.59 -1.14
C THR A 83 -13.36 2.09 -1.38
N SER A 84 -13.15 1.65 -2.62
CA SER A 84 -13.21 0.25 -3.07
C SER A 84 -14.59 -0.42 -2.83
N LEU A 85 -15.65 0.36 -2.66
CA LEU A 85 -17.00 -0.15 -2.50
C LEU A 85 -17.75 -0.30 -3.82
N PHE A 86 -17.30 0.41 -4.86
CA PHE A 86 -17.99 0.50 -6.14
C PHE A 86 -17.08 0.10 -7.29
N ASN A 87 -17.64 -0.63 -8.25
CA ASN A 87 -16.99 -0.94 -9.51
C ASN A 87 -17.07 0.25 -10.47
N TYR A 88 -18.23 0.88 -10.52
CA TYR A 88 -18.49 2.03 -11.38
C TYR A 88 -19.28 3.09 -10.62
N VAL A 89 -18.93 4.34 -10.89
CA VAL A 89 -19.57 5.54 -10.35
C VAL A 89 -19.79 6.51 -11.50
N THR A 90 -21.04 6.95 -11.66
CA THR A 90 -21.39 8.03 -12.60
C THR A 90 -22.10 9.13 -11.82
N ILE A 91 -21.63 10.35 -11.97
CA ILE A 91 -22.27 11.54 -11.39
C ILE A 91 -22.73 12.41 -12.54
N SER A 92 -24.01 12.72 -12.60
CA SER A 92 -24.62 13.55 -13.64
C SER A 92 -25.50 14.64 -13.03
N LEU A 93 -25.67 15.72 -13.77
CA LEU A 93 -26.50 16.86 -13.39
C LEU A 93 -27.82 16.79 -14.17
N ILE A 94 -28.92 17.07 -13.50
CA ILE A 94 -30.26 17.19 -14.06
C ILE A 94 -30.73 18.62 -13.79
N ASP A 95 -31.03 19.36 -14.84
CA ASP A 95 -31.52 20.74 -14.74
C ASP A 95 -32.95 20.74 -14.20
N LEU A 96 -33.19 21.43 -13.09
CA LEU A 96 -34.51 21.68 -12.53
C LEU A 96 -34.99 23.09 -12.91
N SER A 97 -34.07 24.07 -12.93
CA SER A 97 -34.27 25.43 -13.39
C SER A 97 -32.90 26.00 -13.87
N GLU A 98 -32.91 27.27 -14.27
CA GLU A 98 -31.71 27.96 -14.73
C GLU A 98 -30.59 28.00 -13.65
N HIS A 99 -30.98 28.05 -12.37
CA HIS A 99 -30.05 28.19 -11.23
C HIS A 99 -30.12 27.03 -10.23
N GLU A 100 -30.91 26.00 -10.48
CA GLU A 100 -31.02 24.84 -9.59
C GLU A 100 -30.83 23.54 -10.37
N LYS A 101 -29.98 22.66 -9.86
CA LYS A 101 -29.74 21.33 -10.41
C LYS A 101 -29.88 20.25 -9.36
N GLN A 102 -30.39 19.09 -9.80
CA GLN A 102 -30.31 17.84 -9.04
C GLN A 102 -29.05 17.08 -9.46
N VAL A 103 -28.34 16.51 -8.48
CA VAL A 103 -27.21 15.63 -8.75
C VAL A 103 -27.68 14.18 -8.66
N LEU A 104 -27.50 13.42 -9.73
CA LEU A 104 -27.75 11.99 -9.75
C LEU A 104 -26.42 11.22 -9.63
N VAL A 105 -26.27 10.44 -8.55
CA VAL A 105 -25.13 9.55 -8.29
C VAL A 105 -25.56 8.11 -8.54
N MET A 106 -25.13 7.55 -9.66
CA MET A 106 -25.37 6.15 -10.03
C MET A 106 -24.18 5.29 -9.65
N LEU A 107 -24.42 4.20 -8.93
CA LEU A 107 -23.42 3.33 -8.35
C LEU A 107 -23.61 1.88 -8.81
N GLU A 108 -22.53 1.19 -9.11
CA GLU A 108 -22.50 -0.25 -9.24
C GLU A 108 -21.63 -0.81 -8.13
N GLU A 109 -22.24 -1.49 -7.15
CA GLU A 109 -21.53 -2.02 -5.97
C GLU A 109 -20.62 -3.17 -6.35
N ARG A 110 -19.57 -3.35 -5.54
CA ARG A 110 -18.70 -4.52 -5.63
C ARG A 110 -19.30 -5.69 -4.86
N TRP A 111 -18.75 -6.89 -5.12
CA TRP A 111 -18.94 -8.01 -4.23
C TRP A 111 -18.15 -7.77 -2.94
N TYR A 112 -18.76 -7.92 -1.78
CA TYR A 112 -18.16 -7.54 -0.50
C TYR A 112 -17.64 -8.71 0.31
N TRP A 113 -18.14 -9.93 0.10
CA TRP A 113 -17.78 -11.10 0.86
C TRP A 113 -16.82 -12.01 0.08
N TRP A 114 -15.59 -12.08 0.52
CA TRP A 114 -14.54 -12.83 -0.15
C TRP A 114 -14.04 -13.98 0.71
N PRO A 115 -14.35 -15.26 0.39
CA PRO A 115 -13.65 -16.40 0.93
C PRO A 115 -12.37 -16.64 0.12
N TYR A 116 -11.22 -16.37 0.73
CA TYR A 116 -9.92 -16.67 0.13
C TYR A 116 -9.41 -18.00 0.65
N LEU A 117 -9.23 -18.96 -0.22
CA LEU A 117 -8.45 -20.15 0.09
C LEU A 117 -6.98 -19.74 0.14
N ILE A 118 -6.33 -20.05 1.26
CA ILE A 118 -4.90 -19.82 1.44
C ILE A 118 -4.20 -21.09 0.96
N PHE A 119 -3.35 -20.94 -0.03
CA PHE A 119 -2.41 -21.97 -0.45
C PHE A 119 -1.12 -21.21 -0.82
N GLU A 120 -0.19 -21.15 0.11
CA GLU A 120 1.03 -20.35 0.00
C GLU A 120 2.23 -21.21 0.31
N GLN A 121 3.24 -21.09 -0.49
CA GLN A 121 4.55 -21.62 -0.22
C GLN A 121 5.31 -20.68 0.73
N ALA A 122 6.05 -21.22 1.68
CA ALA A 122 6.82 -20.43 2.64
C ALA A 122 8.10 -19.84 2.05
N ASP A 123 8.61 -20.42 0.95
CA ASP A 123 9.83 -19.96 0.30
C ASP A 123 9.59 -18.74 -0.57
N ARG A 124 10.59 -17.88 -0.67
CA ARG A 124 10.54 -16.64 -1.47
C ARG A 124 10.52 -16.87 -2.98
N ASN A 125 10.83 -18.09 -3.43
CA ASN A 125 10.95 -18.44 -4.83
C ASN A 125 10.32 -19.80 -5.10
N LEU A 126 9.34 -19.84 -6.01
CA LEU A 126 8.70 -21.06 -6.49
C LEU A 126 9.72 -22.07 -7.06
N SER A 127 10.78 -21.59 -7.71
CA SER A 127 11.81 -22.47 -8.25
C SER A 127 12.60 -23.20 -7.17
N ALA A 128 12.87 -22.55 -6.03
CA ALA A 128 13.50 -23.20 -4.88
C ALA A 128 12.63 -24.32 -4.33
N PHE A 129 11.34 -24.08 -4.20
CA PHE A 129 10.37 -25.09 -3.75
C PHE A 129 10.35 -26.32 -4.66
N PHE A 130 10.27 -26.13 -5.97
CA PHE A 130 10.25 -27.26 -6.91
C PHE A 130 11.55 -28.04 -6.91
N ASN A 131 12.70 -27.40 -6.63
CA ASN A 131 13.98 -28.08 -6.50
C ASN A 131 14.12 -28.84 -5.18
N ASP A 132 13.65 -28.27 -4.07
CA ASP A 132 13.82 -28.85 -2.74
C ASP A 132 12.71 -29.84 -2.39
N GLY A 133 11.52 -29.73 -3.00
CA GLY A 133 10.38 -30.63 -2.84
C GLY A 133 9.83 -30.72 -1.40
N ASP A 134 10.12 -29.70 -0.55
CA ASP A 134 9.73 -29.72 0.86
C ASP A 134 8.28 -29.26 1.07
N TRP A 135 7.33 -30.17 0.93
CA TRP A 135 5.90 -29.94 1.15
C TRP A 135 5.54 -29.52 2.58
N SER A 136 6.44 -29.72 3.55
CA SER A 136 6.22 -29.21 4.91
C SER A 136 6.26 -27.68 5.02
N ARG A 137 6.74 -26.99 3.97
CA ARG A 137 6.81 -25.53 3.87
C ARG A 137 5.58 -24.91 3.18
N ILE A 138 4.47 -25.62 3.12
CA ILE A 138 3.21 -25.10 2.59
C ILE A 138 2.33 -24.58 3.72
N ASN A 139 1.75 -23.42 3.48
CA ASN A 139 0.65 -22.86 4.24
C ASN A 139 -0.66 -23.15 3.52
N TYR A 140 -1.67 -23.54 4.26
CA TYR A 140 -3.04 -23.70 3.75
C TYR A 140 -4.04 -23.15 4.76
N GLY A 141 -5.22 -22.79 4.31
CA GLY A 141 -6.23 -22.26 5.20
C GLY A 141 -7.33 -21.49 4.50
N LEU A 142 -8.01 -20.68 5.29
CA LEU A 142 -9.14 -19.86 4.84
C LEU A 142 -9.02 -18.45 5.43
N MET A 143 -9.26 -17.45 4.59
CA MET A 143 -9.47 -16.08 5.04
C MET A 143 -10.82 -15.60 4.52
N LEU A 144 -11.69 -15.19 5.42
CA LEU A 144 -12.96 -14.55 5.10
C LEU A 144 -12.81 -13.04 5.27
N VAL A 145 -13.14 -12.29 4.23
CA VAL A 145 -13.10 -10.82 4.23
C VAL A 145 -14.46 -10.26 3.84
N SER A 146 -14.94 -9.29 4.60
CA SER A 146 -16.06 -8.43 4.21
C SER A 146 -15.60 -6.98 4.21
N ASN A 147 -15.63 -6.32 3.04
CA ASN A 147 -15.19 -4.93 2.88
C ASN A 147 -16.30 -3.89 3.10
N ASN A 148 -17.53 -4.34 3.27
CA ASN A 148 -18.68 -3.48 3.54
C ASN A 148 -19.64 -4.17 4.54
N PHE A 149 -19.08 -4.61 5.66
CA PHE A 149 -19.86 -5.27 6.69
C PHE A 149 -20.99 -4.34 7.18
N ARG A 150 -22.21 -4.85 7.24
CA ARG A 150 -23.44 -4.11 7.58
C ARG A 150 -23.75 -2.92 6.63
N GLY A 151 -23.10 -2.80 5.48
CA GLY A 151 -23.28 -1.68 4.53
C GLY A 151 -22.72 -0.33 5.00
N ARG A 152 -21.81 -0.33 6.00
CA ARG A 152 -21.27 0.86 6.64
C ARG A 152 -19.80 1.11 6.31
N ALA A 153 -19.31 0.53 5.21
CA ALA A 153 -17.90 0.52 4.83
C ALA A 153 -16.98 -0.09 5.90
N GLU A 154 -17.54 -0.90 6.80
CA GLU A 154 -16.78 -1.59 7.84
C GLU A 154 -16.04 -2.77 7.22
N THR A 155 -14.81 -3.03 7.68
CA THR A 155 -14.02 -4.16 7.22
C THR A 155 -13.92 -5.22 8.32
N LEU A 156 -14.35 -6.44 8.01
CA LEU A 156 -14.17 -7.60 8.87
C LEU A 156 -13.29 -8.61 8.14
N LYS A 157 -12.17 -9.03 8.78
CA LYS A 157 -11.30 -10.09 8.26
C LYS A 157 -11.07 -11.14 9.34
N VAL A 158 -11.29 -12.40 8.98
CA VAL A 158 -10.97 -13.54 9.83
C VAL A 158 -10.10 -14.50 9.04
N LYS A 159 -8.93 -14.84 9.58
CA LYS A 159 -7.95 -15.72 8.92
C LYS A 159 -7.63 -16.90 9.81
N PHE A 160 -7.71 -18.09 9.22
CA PHE A 160 -7.17 -19.31 9.77
C PHE A 160 -6.14 -19.86 8.79
N ARG A 161 -4.91 -19.98 9.23
CA ARG A 161 -3.79 -20.52 8.45
C ARG A 161 -3.18 -21.68 9.22
N PHE A 162 -2.88 -22.74 8.50
CA PHE A 162 -2.27 -23.98 9.00
C PHE A 162 -1.05 -24.33 8.15
N GLY A 163 -0.33 -25.37 8.56
CA GLY A 163 0.87 -25.82 7.88
C GLY A 163 2.12 -25.19 8.50
N TYR A 164 3.04 -24.72 7.67
CA TYR A 164 4.33 -24.16 8.07
C TYR A 164 4.21 -22.99 9.06
N LYS A 165 3.34 -22.04 8.80
CA LYS A 165 2.94 -20.99 9.72
C LYS A 165 1.49 -21.16 10.13
N GLN A 166 1.26 -21.44 11.40
CA GLN A 166 -0.08 -21.51 11.96
C GLN A 166 -0.47 -20.13 12.49
N GLN A 167 -1.62 -19.61 12.06
CA GLN A 167 -2.05 -18.25 12.40
C GLN A 167 -3.56 -18.16 12.51
N PHE A 168 -4.02 -17.55 13.60
CA PHE A 168 -5.35 -16.97 13.71
C PHE A 168 -5.22 -15.46 13.66
N GLN A 169 -6.07 -14.78 12.90
CA GLN A 169 -6.13 -13.32 12.86
C GLN A 169 -7.58 -12.87 12.76
N LEU A 170 -7.93 -11.90 13.58
CA LEU A 170 -9.19 -11.17 13.53
C LEU A 170 -8.86 -9.69 13.33
N PHE A 171 -9.50 -9.06 12.36
CA PHE A 171 -9.43 -7.60 12.14
C PHE A 171 -10.85 -7.07 11.96
N TYR A 172 -11.18 -6.01 12.67
CA TYR A 172 -12.45 -5.31 12.51
C TYR A 172 -12.23 -3.81 12.54
N ASP A 173 -12.67 -3.13 11.50
CA ASP A 173 -12.55 -1.68 11.31
C ASP A 173 -13.93 -1.03 11.15
N VAL A 174 -14.17 0.02 11.92
CA VAL A 174 -15.36 0.86 11.90
C VAL A 174 -14.92 2.29 11.54
N PRO A 175 -14.85 2.66 10.25
CA PRO A 175 -14.28 3.93 9.81
C PRO A 175 -15.13 5.15 10.17
N TYR A 176 -16.43 4.97 10.43
CA TYR A 176 -17.40 6.04 10.69
C TYR A 176 -18.15 5.80 12.00
N LEU A 177 -17.42 5.88 13.12
CA LEU A 177 -17.96 5.58 14.45
C LEU A 177 -18.90 6.68 14.95
N THR A 178 -18.56 7.95 14.72
CA THR A 178 -19.28 9.13 15.23
C THR A 178 -20.32 9.66 14.25
N ALA A 179 -21.23 10.52 14.75
CA ALA A 179 -22.29 11.11 13.93
C ALA A 179 -21.76 12.02 12.81
N ASP A 180 -20.65 12.73 13.06
CA ASP A 180 -19.95 13.59 12.08
C ASP A 180 -19.13 12.81 11.05
N LYS A 181 -19.06 11.46 11.17
CA LYS A 181 -18.37 10.56 10.25
C LYS A 181 -16.87 10.85 10.06
N LYS A 182 -16.23 11.44 11.10
CA LYS A 182 -14.80 11.79 11.04
C LYS A 182 -13.92 10.86 11.87
N HIS A 183 -14.48 10.09 12.77
CA HIS A 183 -13.76 9.24 13.70
C HIS A 183 -13.99 7.76 13.42
N GLY A 184 -12.91 6.99 13.37
CA GLY A 184 -12.93 5.55 13.18
C GLY A 184 -12.16 4.83 14.28
N LEU A 185 -12.47 3.55 14.46
CA LEU A 185 -11.78 2.66 15.39
C LEU A 185 -11.62 1.29 14.75
N ALA A 186 -10.39 0.74 14.80
CA ALA A 186 -10.16 -0.63 14.39
C ALA A 186 -9.40 -1.42 15.46
N VAL A 187 -9.62 -2.73 15.47
CA VAL A 187 -8.92 -3.68 16.32
C VAL A 187 -8.38 -4.83 15.47
N GLN A 188 -7.16 -5.27 15.76
CA GLN A 188 -6.58 -6.46 15.18
C GLN A 188 -5.98 -7.34 16.27
N LEU A 189 -6.35 -8.61 16.28
CA LEU A 189 -5.72 -9.66 17.07
C LEU A 189 -5.02 -10.62 16.11
N SER A 190 -3.78 -10.97 16.40
CA SER A 190 -3.00 -11.95 15.64
C SER A 190 -2.27 -12.89 16.59
N LEU A 191 -2.54 -14.17 16.45
CA LEU A 191 -1.87 -15.25 17.18
C LEU A 191 -1.17 -16.12 16.16
N TYR A 192 0.15 -16.26 16.25
CA TYR A 192 0.84 -17.16 15.32
C TYR A 192 1.97 -17.94 15.97
N ARG A 193 2.28 -19.08 15.38
CA ARG A 193 3.44 -19.91 15.70
C ARG A 193 4.02 -20.50 14.42
N GLN A 194 5.32 -20.72 14.44
CA GLN A 194 6.06 -21.20 13.28
C GLN A 194 7.25 -22.06 13.71
N HIS A 195 7.57 -23.09 12.92
CA HIS A 195 8.67 -24.03 13.19
C HIS A 195 10.03 -23.58 12.67
N GLU A 196 10.10 -22.41 12.05
CA GLU A 196 11.33 -21.82 11.52
C GLU A 196 11.32 -20.31 11.74
N LYS A 197 12.45 -19.73 12.12
CA LYS A 197 12.61 -18.28 12.25
C LYS A 197 14.03 -17.87 11.91
N HIS A 198 14.18 -16.75 11.21
CA HIS A 198 15.49 -16.14 10.99
C HIS A 198 16.04 -15.57 12.30
N TYR A 199 17.32 -15.82 12.55
CA TYR A 199 18.02 -15.35 13.74
C TYR A 199 19.10 -14.32 13.44
N ALA A 200 19.60 -14.25 12.21
CA ALA A 200 20.62 -13.32 11.76
C ALA A 200 20.47 -13.01 10.28
N THR A 201 21.18 -12.00 9.82
CA THR A 201 21.38 -11.70 8.40
C THR A 201 22.88 -11.85 8.09
N ASP A 202 23.23 -12.70 7.14
CA ASP A 202 24.58 -12.87 6.65
C ASP A 202 24.59 -12.79 5.12
N SER A 203 25.58 -12.11 4.55
CA SER A 203 25.72 -11.93 3.09
C SER A 203 24.43 -11.37 2.45
N CYS A 204 23.77 -10.45 3.17
CA CYS A 204 22.47 -9.85 2.79
C CYS A 204 21.35 -10.89 2.58
N ARG A 205 21.40 -12.00 3.32
CA ARG A 205 20.38 -13.06 3.32
C ARG A 205 20.03 -13.47 4.74
N LEU A 206 18.76 -13.77 4.98
CA LEU A 206 18.30 -14.26 6.28
C LEU A 206 18.85 -15.67 6.56
N GLN A 207 19.37 -15.86 7.75
CA GLN A 207 19.80 -17.13 8.28
C GLN A 207 18.70 -17.69 9.16
N TYR A 208 18.30 -18.94 8.93
CA TYR A 208 17.14 -19.54 9.58
C TYR A 208 17.57 -20.66 10.54
N PHE A 209 16.89 -20.73 11.69
CA PHE A 209 16.86 -21.90 12.54
C PHE A 209 15.49 -22.58 12.43
N ARG A 210 15.49 -23.90 12.30
CA ARG A 210 14.28 -24.73 12.17
C ARG A 210 14.30 -25.85 13.21
N ASP A 211 13.12 -26.10 13.82
CA ASP A 211 12.85 -27.24 14.66
C ASP A 211 11.51 -27.87 14.21
N ASN A 212 11.57 -29.13 13.76
CA ASN A 212 10.39 -29.83 13.27
C ASN A 212 9.49 -30.35 14.41
N SER A 213 10.00 -30.43 15.62
CA SER A 213 9.27 -30.98 16.78
C SER A 213 8.53 -29.91 17.58
N LYS A 214 9.09 -28.69 17.66
CA LYS A 214 8.56 -27.59 18.48
C LYS A 214 8.53 -26.28 17.69
N PRO A 215 7.53 -25.42 17.92
CA PRO A 215 7.52 -24.09 17.35
C PRO A 215 8.76 -23.28 17.80
N VAL A 216 9.49 -22.73 16.84
CA VAL A 216 10.64 -21.87 17.07
C VAL A 216 10.24 -20.47 17.49
N ILE A 217 9.07 -20.02 17.06
CA ILE A 217 8.50 -18.71 17.45
C ILE A 217 7.02 -18.82 17.72
N ARG A 218 6.55 -18.09 18.74
CA ARG A 218 5.14 -17.86 19.06
C ARG A 218 4.95 -16.37 19.35
N ASN A 219 4.00 -15.74 18.66
CA ASN A 219 3.65 -14.35 18.87
C ASN A 219 2.17 -14.17 19.11
N GLN A 220 1.86 -13.20 19.95
CA GLN A 220 0.52 -12.70 20.24
C GLN A 220 0.55 -11.18 20.08
N ASP A 221 -0.17 -10.66 19.12
CA ASP A 221 -0.18 -9.24 18.80
C ASP A 221 -1.61 -8.70 18.89
N LEU A 222 -1.77 -7.59 19.58
CA LEU A 222 -3.02 -6.83 19.64
C LEU A 222 -2.74 -5.40 19.16
N PHE A 223 -3.53 -4.92 18.20
CA PHE A 223 -3.45 -3.55 17.71
C PHE A 223 -4.79 -2.85 17.89
N LEU A 224 -4.74 -1.60 18.30
CA LEU A 224 -5.84 -0.66 18.36
C LEU A 224 -5.50 0.54 17.47
N PHE A 225 -6.39 0.88 16.55
CA PHE A 225 -6.22 2.00 15.65
C PHE A 225 -7.35 3.00 15.88
N TYR A 226 -7.00 4.24 16.17
CA TYR A 226 -7.93 5.34 16.17
C TYR A 226 -7.63 6.22 14.96
N THR A 227 -8.64 6.48 14.14
CA THR A 227 -8.53 7.29 12.91
C THR A 227 -9.36 8.56 13.07
N TYR A 228 -8.76 9.72 12.82
CA TYR A 228 -9.45 10.98 12.62
C TYR A 228 -9.28 11.44 11.18
N ARG A 229 -10.39 11.54 10.44
CA ARG A 229 -10.44 11.93 9.03
C ARG A 229 -11.23 13.24 8.88
N PRO A 230 -10.59 14.41 9.07
CA PRO A 230 -11.27 15.70 8.99
C PRO A 230 -11.77 16.02 7.58
N LYS A 231 -11.00 15.60 6.56
CA LYS A 231 -11.29 15.79 5.14
C LYS A 231 -11.17 14.46 4.40
N TYR A 232 -11.61 14.42 3.14
CA TYR A 232 -11.56 13.21 2.31
C TYR A 232 -10.12 12.75 2.00
N ASP A 233 -9.17 13.66 1.95
CA ASP A 233 -7.76 13.45 1.57
C ASP A 233 -6.79 13.42 2.75
N VAL A 234 -7.24 13.73 3.98
CA VAL A 234 -6.39 13.81 5.17
C VAL A 234 -6.84 12.82 6.23
N ARG A 235 -5.90 12.05 6.76
CA ARG A 235 -6.13 11.14 7.89
C ARG A 235 -5.04 11.30 8.93
N HIS A 236 -5.43 11.24 10.19
CA HIS A 236 -4.58 11.13 11.35
C HIS A 236 -4.87 9.79 12.01
N ILE A 237 -3.87 8.96 12.24
CA ILE A 237 -4.06 7.63 12.81
C ILE A 237 -3.16 7.53 14.03
N VAL A 238 -3.74 7.18 15.17
CA VAL A 238 -2.98 6.79 16.37
C VAL A 238 -3.10 5.29 16.52
N THR A 239 -1.96 4.61 16.60
CA THR A 239 -1.91 3.16 16.79
C THR A 239 -1.26 2.85 18.12
N ALA A 240 -1.95 2.08 18.95
CA ALA A 240 -1.40 1.45 20.15
C ALA A 240 -1.36 -0.06 19.92
N SER A 241 -0.23 -0.70 20.20
CA SER A 241 -0.13 -2.15 20.08
C SER A 241 0.58 -2.78 21.25
N TYR A 242 0.18 -4.02 21.55
CA TYR A 242 0.86 -4.92 22.47
C TYR A 242 1.37 -6.13 21.68
N ALA A 243 2.61 -6.50 21.91
CA ALA A 243 3.19 -7.69 21.35
C ALA A 243 3.82 -8.55 22.46
N ASN A 244 3.62 -9.86 22.37
CA ASN A 244 4.24 -10.86 23.22
C ASN A 244 4.89 -11.90 22.32
N ALA A 245 6.22 -12.00 22.36
CA ALA A 245 7.02 -12.85 21.49
C ALA A 245 7.87 -13.82 22.30
N ASN A 246 7.79 -15.10 21.93
CA ASN A 246 8.62 -16.15 22.49
C ASN A 246 9.36 -16.87 21.37
N VAL A 247 10.67 -17.04 21.51
CA VAL A 247 11.50 -17.82 20.57
C VAL A 247 12.16 -18.99 21.28
N ALA A 248 12.61 -19.97 20.51
CA ALA A 248 13.40 -21.06 21.05
C ALA A 248 14.73 -20.54 21.63
N ASP A 249 15.20 -21.09 22.74
CA ASP A 249 16.47 -20.69 23.39
C ASP A 249 17.65 -20.79 22.43
N THR A 250 17.61 -21.70 21.47
CA THR A 250 18.63 -21.82 20.41
C THR A 250 18.73 -20.53 19.58
N ILE A 251 17.66 -19.78 19.36
CA ILE A 251 17.71 -18.48 18.66
C ILE A 251 18.57 -17.49 19.44
N ILE A 252 18.42 -17.46 20.77
CA ILE A 252 19.20 -16.58 21.65
C ILE A 252 20.66 -17.05 21.73
N ALA A 253 20.88 -18.36 21.75
CA ALA A 253 22.24 -18.91 21.71
C ALA A 253 22.99 -18.57 20.41
N LEU A 254 22.27 -18.55 19.27
CA LEU A 254 22.80 -18.18 17.96
C LEU A 254 22.94 -16.67 17.77
N ASN A 255 22.06 -15.88 18.39
CA ASN A 255 22.08 -14.42 18.36
C ASN A 255 21.64 -13.86 19.72
N PRO A 256 22.57 -13.59 20.65
CA PRO A 256 22.24 -13.02 21.96
C PRO A 256 21.54 -11.64 21.88
N ASP A 257 21.77 -10.89 20.81
CA ASP A 257 21.15 -9.59 20.57
C ASP A 257 19.77 -9.68 19.91
N TYR A 258 19.20 -10.88 19.80
CA TYR A 258 17.95 -11.08 19.07
C TYR A 258 16.81 -10.17 19.59
N PHE A 259 16.57 -10.18 20.91
CA PHE A 259 15.65 -9.25 21.58
C PHE A 259 16.37 -8.12 22.34
N GLY A 260 17.71 -8.14 22.39
CA GLY A 260 18.51 -7.20 23.17
C GLY A 260 18.52 -7.46 24.68
N THR A 261 17.79 -8.46 25.16
CA THR A 261 17.63 -8.80 26.59
C THR A 261 18.28 -10.12 26.98
N GLN A 262 18.86 -10.85 26.04
CA GLN A 262 19.44 -12.21 26.21
C GLN A 262 18.40 -13.24 26.74
N THR A 263 17.11 -12.93 26.62
CA THR A 263 16.00 -13.81 27.01
C THR A 263 15.27 -14.31 25.77
N SER A 264 14.68 -15.51 25.86
CA SER A 264 13.87 -16.08 24.78
C SER A 264 12.43 -15.54 24.76
N HIS A 265 12.10 -14.64 25.68
CA HIS A 265 10.78 -14.01 25.79
C HIS A 265 10.93 -12.50 25.87
N THR A 266 10.08 -11.80 25.15
CA THR A 266 9.89 -10.35 25.28
C THR A 266 8.42 -9.99 25.11
N GLN A 267 8.02 -8.92 25.75
CA GLN A 267 6.75 -8.25 25.52
C GLN A 267 6.99 -6.76 25.41
N TYR A 268 6.19 -6.07 24.63
CA TYR A 268 6.35 -4.62 24.49
C TYR A 268 5.09 -3.94 23.99
N LEU A 269 4.96 -2.67 24.38
CA LEU A 269 3.98 -1.75 23.87
C LEU A 269 4.59 -0.87 22.79
N THR A 270 3.81 -0.58 21.76
CA THR A 270 4.19 0.41 20.73
C THR A 270 3.10 1.46 20.63
N LEU A 271 3.52 2.71 20.54
CA LEU A 271 2.62 3.83 20.25
C LEU A 271 3.16 4.53 19.00
N SER A 272 2.30 4.74 18.01
CA SER A 272 2.65 5.53 16.83
C SER A 272 1.53 6.47 16.42
N TYR A 273 1.94 7.55 15.76
CA TYR A 273 1.07 8.51 15.10
C TYR A 273 1.44 8.56 13.62
N THR A 274 0.42 8.47 12.76
CA THR A 274 0.57 8.57 11.31
C THR A 274 -0.28 9.72 10.80
N PHE A 275 0.35 10.63 10.07
CA PHE A 275 -0.30 11.62 9.22
C PHE A 275 -0.27 11.11 7.78
N ASP A 276 -1.42 11.10 7.11
CA ASP A 276 -1.56 10.67 5.71
C ASP A 276 -2.36 11.70 4.92
N TRP A 277 -1.74 12.23 3.87
CA TRP A 277 -2.35 13.16 2.93
C TRP A 277 -2.30 12.59 1.51
N ASP A 278 -3.46 12.20 1.00
CA ASP A 278 -3.58 11.42 -0.23
C ASP A 278 -4.59 12.04 -1.19
N THR A 279 -4.07 12.63 -2.26
CA THR A 279 -4.86 13.26 -3.34
C THR A 279 -4.79 12.47 -4.65
N ARG A 280 -4.31 11.22 -4.62
CA ARG A 280 -4.23 10.38 -5.82
C ARG A 280 -5.60 10.19 -6.46
N ASP A 281 -5.62 10.17 -7.78
CA ASP A 281 -6.80 9.87 -8.59
C ASP A 281 -7.29 8.44 -8.30
N TYR A 282 -6.38 7.46 -8.36
CA TYR A 282 -6.64 6.07 -8.05
C TYR A 282 -5.52 5.48 -7.18
N LYS A 283 -5.86 5.07 -5.96
CA LYS A 283 -4.86 4.70 -4.94
C LYS A 283 -4.00 3.49 -5.32
N PHE A 284 -4.58 2.52 -6.04
CA PHE A 284 -3.89 1.27 -6.38
C PHE A 284 -2.96 1.38 -7.58
N TYR A 285 -3.25 2.31 -8.50
CA TYR A 285 -2.41 2.60 -9.65
C TYR A 285 -2.49 4.09 -9.99
N PRO A 286 -1.82 4.95 -9.23
CA PRO A 286 -1.93 6.38 -9.41
C PRO A 286 -1.25 6.86 -10.69
N LEU A 287 -1.94 7.76 -11.38
CA LEU A 287 -1.47 8.45 -12.57
C LEU A 287 -1.33 9.95 -12.32
N LYS A 288 -2.09 10.48 -11.34
CA LYS A 288 -2.13 11.90 -10.98
C LYS A 288 -2.29 12.07 -9.46
N GLY A 289 -1.84 13.22 -8.95
CA GLY A 289 -1.99 13.56 -7.53
C GLY A 289 -0.71 13.32 -6.73
N HIS A 290 -0.84 13.22 -5.42
CA HIS A 290 0.27 12.95 -4.51
C HIS A 290 -0.18 12.16 -3.28
N ASN A 291 0.77 11.52 -2.64
CA ASN A 291 0.61 10.91 -1.34
C ASN A 291 1.79 11.28 -0.46
N LEU A 292 1.51 11.73 0.75
CA LEU A 292 2.48 12.00 1.80
C LEU A 292 2.03 11.28 3.06
N THR A 293 2.85 10.35 3.55
CA THR A 293 2.62 9.65 4.80
C THR A 293 3.82 9.86 5.72
N LEU A 294 3.58 10.41 6.90
CA LEU A 294 4.57 10.58 7.95
C LEU A 294 4.12 9.78 9.17
N GLU A 295 4.94 8.84 9.60
CA GLU A 295 4.73 8.06 10.83
C GLU A 295 5.86 8.34 11.81
N VAL A 296 5.50 8.61 13.06
CA VAL A 296 6.42 8.71 14.19
C VAL A 296 5.94 7.75 15.25
N GLY A 297 6.84 6.91 15.76
CA GLY A 297 6.46 5.91 16.76
C GLY A 297 7.60 5.57 17.71
N LYS A 298 7.23 4.95 18.81
CA LYS A 298 8.14 4.37 19.79
C LYS A 298 7.76 2.92 20.02
N ILE A 299 8.68 2.02 19.76
CA ILE A 299 8.62 0.61 20.10
C ILE A 299 9.21 0.47 21.50
N GLY A 300 8.56 -0.24 22.40
CA GLY A 300 9.02 -0.38 23.80
C GLY A 300 8.80 0.92 24.58
N LEU A 301 7.75 0.96 25.39
CA LEU A 301 7.43 2.14 26.20
C LEU A 301 8.08 2.10 27.59
N ASN A 302 8.74 1.00 27.94
CA ASN A 302 9.33 0.70 29.25
C ASN A 302 8.26 0.70 30.38
N LEU A 303 7.11 0.11 30.06
CA LEU A 303 5.97 -0.01 30.99
C LEU A 303 5.73 -1.45 31.45
N LEU A 304 6.38 -2.42 30.79
CA LEU A 304 6.19 -3.85 31.04
C LEU A 304 7.50 -4.51 31.49
N ASP A 305 7.39 -5.59 32.26
CA ASP A 305 8.54 -6.42 32.61
C ASP A 305 9.08 -7.15 31.39
N ASN A 306 10.41 -7.32 31.30
CA ASN A 306 11.09 -7.94 30.15
C ASN A 306 10.77 -7.27 28.80
N GLU A 307 10.46 -5.99 28.83
CA GLU A 307 10.23 -5.20 27.61
C GLU A 307 11.55 -5.05 26.85
N LEU A 308 11.52 -5.22 25.53
CA LEU A 308 12.69 -4.94 24.71
C LEU A 308 13.08 -3.46 24.81
N ASP A 309 14.37 -3.18 24.68
CA ASP A 309 14.90 -1.83 24.79
C ASP A 309 14.29 -0.93 23.69
N GLY A 310 13.60 0.10 24.15
CA GLY A 310 12.72 0.92 23.34
C GLY A 310 13.45 1.81 22.36
N SER A 311 12.95 1.92 21.14
CA SER A 311 13.50 2.79 20.11
C SER A 311 12.42 3.65 19.46
N TRP A 312 12.77 4.92 19.24
CA TRP A 312 12.00 5.81 18.39
C TRP A 312 12.26 5.52 16.93
N TYR A 313 11.24 5.69 16.10
CA TYR A 313 11.41 5.68 14.66
C TYR A 313 10.52 6.74 14.00
N THR A 314 10.99 7.20 12.86
CA THR A 314 10.22 8.05 11.95
C THR A 314 10.27 7.44 10.56
N ARG A 315 9.13 7.31 9.89
CA ARG A 315 9.02 6.87 8.50
C ARG A 315 8.33 7.95 7.69
N LEU A 316 8.90 8.26 6.53
CA LEU A 316 8.35 9.20 5.56
C LEU A 316 8.18 8.50 4.23
N SER A 317 6.99 8.60 3.66
CA SER A 317 6.69 8.19 2.28
C SER A 317 6.12 9.39 1.54
N ALA A 318 6.75 9.81 0.44
CA ALA A 318 6.29 10.94 -0.35
C ALA A 318 6.37 10.61 -1.83
N TYR A 319 5.25 10.72 -2.54
CA TYR A 319 5.15 10.48 -3.98
C TYR A 319 4.31 11.55 -4.66
N LYS A 320 4.74 11.98 -5.84
CA LYS A 320 4.00 12.86 -6.74
C LYS A 320 3.87 12.20 -8.09
N TYR A 321 2.67 12.28 -8.66
CA TYR A 321 2.29 11.69 -9.95
C TYR A 321 1.82 12.79 -10.88
N PHE A 322 2.21 12.70 -12.15
CA PHE A 322 1.98 13.71 -13.17
C PHE A 322 1.33 13.06 -14.40
N ASP A 323 0.20 13.60 -14.81
CA ASP A 323 -0.37 13.34 -16.13
C ASP A 323 0.30 14.34 -17.11
N LEU A 324 1.07 13.80 -18.05
CA LEU A 324 1.80 14.60 -19.04
C LEU A 324 1.02 14.77 -20.35
N GLY A 325 -0.20 14.23 -20.40
CA GLY A 325 -1.00 14.18 -21.62
C GLY A 325 -0.54 13.10 -22.61
N HIS A 326 -1.29 12.94 -23.70
CA HIS A 326 -0.97 11.98 -24.79
C HIS A 326 -0.66 10.56 -24.29
N ARG A 327 -1.33 10.08 -23.24
CA ARG A 327 -1.13 8.77 -22.60
C ARG A 327 0.21 8.60 -21.87
N PHE A 328 0.98 9.68 -21.67
CA PHE A 328 2.21 9.65 -20.89
C PHE A 328 1.97 10.12 -19.46
N TYR A 329 2.55 9.40 -18.53
CA TYR A 329 2.50 9.70 -17.11
C TYR A 329 3.90 9.57 -16.51
N ALA A 330 4.15 10.30 -15.45
CA ALA A 330 5.42 10.21 -14.73
C ALA A 330 5.15 10.26 -13.23
N GLY A 331 6.15 9.83 -12.46
CA GLY A 331 6.10 9.97 -11.02
C GLY A 331 7.48 9.99 -10.40
N VAL A 332 7.56 10.65 -9.27
CA VAL A 332 8.77 10.76 -8.46
C VAL A 332 8.39 10.64 -6.99
N GLY A 333 9.24 10.04 -6.21
CA GLY A 333 9.03 9.93 -4.77
C GLY A 333 10.07 9.06 -4.10
N GLY A 334 9.80 8.70 -2.85
CA GLY A 334 10.69 7.87 -2.08
C GLY A 334 10.16 7.57 -0.69
N LEU A 335 10.95 6.77 0.00
CA LEU A 335 10.74 6.34 1.37
C LEU A 335 11.98 6.65 2.18
N ALA A 336 11.79 7.06 3.43
CA ALA A 336 12.87 7.19 4.39
C ALA A 336 12.44 6.62 5.74
N LYS A 337 13.36 5.97 6.43
CA LYS A 337 13.23 5.58 7.84
C LYS A 337 14.42 6.16 8.59
N TYR A 338 14.14 6.74 9.72
CA TYR A 338 15.15 7.20 10.67
C TYR A 338 14.87 6.59 12.04
N SER A 339 15.89 6.03 12.65
CA SER A 339 15.94 5.68 14.07
C SER A 339 17.25 6.19 14.66
N PRO A 340 17.30 6.56 15.96
CA PRO A 340 18.54 6.99 16.61
C PRO A 340 19.67 5.97 16.51
N ASP A 341 20.93 6.42 16.67
CA ASP A 341 22.15 5.59 16.61
C ASP A 341 22.32 4.58 17.76
N LYS A 342 21.27 4.28 18.47
CA LYS A 342 21.27 3.28 19.54
C LYS A 342 21.23 1.88 18.91
N PRO A 343 22.05 0.91 19.36
CA PRO A 343 21.92 -0.46 18.95
C PRO A 343 20.47 -0.93 19.18
N GLN A 344 19.84 -1.43 18.13
CA GLN A 344 18.49 -1.97 18.21
C GLN A 344 18.56 -3.48 18.28
N PRO A 345 17.64 -4.16 18.97
CA PRO A 345 17.52 -5.60 18.87
C PRO A 345 17.36 -6.06 17.43
N TYR A 346 17.98 -7.16 17.04
CA TYR A 346 17.87 -7.71 15.69
C TYR A 346 16.39 -7.89 15.26
N TYR A 347 15.54 -8.25 16.21
CA TYR A 347 14.10 -8.45 15.97
C TYR A 347 13.37 -7.20 15.43
N THR A 348 13.80 -6.00 15.80
CA THR A 348 13.22 -4.72 15.41
C THR A 348 14.05 -3.95 14.40
N GLU A 349 15.33 -4.32 14.22
CA GLU A 349 16.23 -3.67 13.28
C GLU A 349 15.98 -4.13 11.85
N GLN A 350 15.03 -3.48 11.18
CA GLN A 350 14.62 -3.82 9.82
C GLN A 350 14.69 -2.58 8.91
N ALA A 351 15.47 -2.68 7.82
CA ALA A 351 15.51 -1.65 6.80
C ALA A 351 14.94 -2.19 5.47
N LEU A 352 15.75 -2.42 4.45
CA LEU A 352 15.24 -2.86 3.15
C LEU A 352 15.21 -4.40 3.00
N GLY A 353 14.25 -4.91 2.25
CA GLY A 353 14.07 -6.34 2.00
C GLY A 353 13.11 -7.05 2.95
N TYR A 354 12.56 -6.35 3.93
CA TYR A 354 11.48 -6.83 4.83
C TYR A 354 10.10 -6.36 4.33
N LEU A 355 9.69 -5.18 4.75
CA LEU A 355 8.46 -4.52 4.32
C LEU A 355 8.71 -3.67 3.07
N ASP A 356 9.79 -2.91 3.10
CA ASP A 356 10.19 -2.01 2.03
C ASP A 356 11.36 -2.63 1.24
N TYR A 357 11.36 -2.43 -0.08
CA TYR A 357 12.42 -2.92 -0.95
C TYR A 357 12.78 -1.91 -2.04
N LEU A 358 13.98 -2.03 -2.59
CA LEU A 358 14.43 -1.35 -3.78
C LEU A 358 14.32 -2.31 -4.97
N ARG A 359 13.72 -1.88 -6.08
CA ARG A 359 13.57 -2.74 -7.27
C ARG A 359 14.95 -3.19 -7.77
N GLY A 360 15.05 -4.46 -8.15
CA GLY A 360 16.31 -5.12 -8.49
C GLY A 360 17.07 -5.70 -7.29
N PHE A 361 16.59 -5.45 -6.06
CA PHE A 361 17.20 -5.98 -4.83
C PHE A 361 16.22 -6.83 -4.01
N GLU A 362 15.15 -7.33 -4.59
CA GLU A 362 14.07 -8.06 -3.92
C GLU A 362 14.55 -9.36 -3.23
N TYR A 363 15.65 -9.93 -3.71
CA TYR A 363 16.25 -11.14 -3.10
C TYR A 363 17.12 -10.87 -1.88
N TYR A 364 17.43 -9.61 -1.61
CA TYR A 364 18.33 -9.21 -0.55
C TYR A 364 17.59 -8.63 0.64
N VAL A 365 18.16 -8.84 1.81
CA VAL A 365 17.78 -8.19 3.05
C VAL A 365 18.95 -7.34 3.51
N ILE A 366 18.68 -6.10 3.81
CA ILE A 366 19.68 -5.12 4.19
C ILE A 366 19.23 -4.52 5.52
N ASP A 367 19.90 -4.94 6.60
CA ASP A 367 19.63 -4.42 7.93
C ASP A 367 20.21 -3.02 8.10
N GLY A 368 19.63 -2.26 8.99
CA GLY A 368 20.10 -0.93 9.33
C GLY A 368 19.05 -0.13 10.11
N GLN A 369 19.53 0.89 10.79
CA GLN A 369 18.69 1.77 11.61
C GLN A 369 17.99 2.83 10.76
N ARG A 370 18.60 3.20 9.62
CA ARG A 370 18.12 4.25 8.74
C ARG A 370 18.20 3.83 7.29
N PHE A 371 17.28 4.28 6.52
CA PHE A 371 17.39 4.17 5.06
C PHE A 371 16.69 5.32 4.37
N VAL A 372 17.10 5.57 3.15
CA VAL A 372 16.41 6.45 2.19
C VAL A 372 16.37 5.77 0.84
N THR A 373 15.22 5.87 0.16
CA THR A 373 15.05 5.44 -1.23
C THR A 373 14.44 6.56 -2.04
N GLY A 374 14.93 6.72 -3.28
CA GLY A 374 14.34 7.58 -4.28
C GLY A 374 13.90 6.78 -5.49
N ARG A 375 12.76 7.11 -6.07
CA ARG A 375 12.15 6.45 -7.22
C ARG A 375 11.70 7.48 -8.24
N ALA A 376 12.05 7.27 -9.49
CA ALA A 376 11.51 8.01 -10.62
C ALA A 376 11.05 7.02 -11.68
N PHE A 377 9.91 7.31 -12.30
CA PHE A 377 9.38 6.43 -13.34
C PHE A 377 8.55 7.21 -14.36
N ALA A 378 8.52 6.67 -15.57
CA ALA A 378 7.63 7.12 -16.63
C ALA A 378 6.79 5.95 -17.10
N LYS A 379 5.53 6.22 -17.43
CA LYS A 379 4.56 5.22 -17.89
C LYS A 379 3.94 5.68 -19.21
N PHE A 380 3.65 4.72 -20.06
CA PHE A 380 2.88 4.93 -21.29
C PHE A 380 1.71 3.98 -21.33
N ALA A 381 0.48 4.51 -21.49
CA ALA A 381 -0.71 3.68 -21.63
C ALA A 381 -0.78 3.04 -23.00
N LEU A 382 -0.28 1.80 -23.12
CA LEU A 382 -0.36 0.99 -24.33
C LEU A 382 -1.82 0.78 -24.70
N LEU A 383 -2.62 0.38 -23.73
CA LEU A 383 -4.06 0.24 -23.84
C LEU A 383 -4.71 0.99 -22.68
N PRO A 384 -5.35 2.15 -22.92
CA PRO A 384 -6.16 2.83 -21.93
C PRO A 384 -7.27 1.93 -21.42
N MET A 385 -7.84 2.26 -20.25
CA MET A 385 -8.89 1.46 -19.62
C MET A 385 -10.00 1.10 -20.61
N GLN A 386 -10.18 -0.20 -20.79
CA GLN A 386 -11.28 -0.79 -21.56
C GLN A 386 -12.24 -1.45 -20.58
N ILE A 387 -13.52 -1.37 -20.89
CA ILE A 387 -14.57 -2.07 -20.16
C ILE A 387 -15.21 -3.06 -21.11
N LYS A 388 -15.16 -4.34 -20.80
CA LYS A 388 -15.78 -5.39 -21.59
C LYS A 388 -16.87 -6.05 -20.76
N LYS A 389 -18.08 -6.08 -21.32
CA LYS A 389 -19.20 -6.85 -20.75
C LYS A 389 -19.09 -8.31 -21.17
N ILE A 390 -19.25 -9.23 -20.22
CA ILE A 390 -19.24 -10.68 -20.43
C ILE A 390 -20.69 -11.15 -20.30
N ASP A 391 -21.39 -11.28 -21.41
CA ASP A 391 -22.84 -11.57 -21.41
C ASP A 391 -23.17 -12.99 -20.92
N SER A 392 -22.19 -13.90 -20.90
CA SER A 392 -22.35 -15.27 -20.37
C SER A 392 -22.39 -15.34 -18.83
N TRP A 393 -22.07 -14.28 -18.13
CA TRP A 393 -22.07 -14.23 -16.66
C TRP A 393 -23.34 -13.57 -16.16
N SER A 394 -24.10 -14.29 -15.34
CA SER A 394 -25.38 -13.86 -14.80
C SER A 394 -25.27 -12.96 -13.55
N TRP A 395 -24.06 -12.79 -12.99
CA TRP A 395 -23.86 -11.98 -11.80
C TRP A 395 -23.40 -10.58 -12.20
N ASP A 396 -24.23 -9.59 -11.88
CA ASP A 396 -23.99 -8.19 -12.25
C ASP A 396 -22.65 -7.65 -11.76
N GLU A 397 -22.20 -8.09 -10.57
CA GLU A 397 -20.97 -7.66 -9.95
C GLU A 397 -19.72 -8.09 -10.73
N PHE A 398 -19.83 -9.10 -11.61
CA PHE A 398 -18.71 -9.70 -12.35
C PHE A 398 -18.86 -9.66 -13.87
N ASN A 399 -19.98 -9.16 -14.39
CA ASN A 399 -20.27 -9.19 -15.83
C ASN A 399 -19.55 -8.09 -16.64
N LYS A 400 -18.96 -7.08 -15.96
CA LYS A 400 -18.17 -6.02 -16.57
C LYS A 400 -16.74 -6.08 -16.06
N VAL A 401 -15.80 -6.42 -16.91
CA VAL A 401 -14.36 -6.47 -16.57
C VAL A 401 -13.68 -5.27 -17.21
N HIS A 402 -13.00 -4.49 -16.41
CA HIS A 402 -12.11 -3.46 -16.90
C HIS A 402 -10.66 -3.94 -16.91
N TYR A 403 -9.89 -3.49 -17.90
CA TYR A 403 -8.47 -3.79 -17.99
C TYR A 403 -7.75 -2.66 -18.73
N SER A 404 -6.49 -2.47 -18.39
CA SER A 404 -5.59 -1.54 -19.03
C SER A 404 -4.16 -2.06 -18.97
N PHE A 405 -3.31 -1.65 -19.95
CA PHE A 405 -1.91 -2.03 -20.01
C PHE A 405 -1.04 -0.79 -20.08
N TYR A 406 0.02 -0.78 -19.26
CA TYR A 406 1.00 0.29 -19.24
C TYR A 406 2.41 -0.29 -19.39
N LEU A 407 3.18 0.31 -20.27
CA LEU A 407 4.63 0.15 -20.27
C LEU A 407 5.20 1.13 -19.25
N ASN A 408 6.09 0.67 -18.39
CA ASN A 408 6.77 1.53 -17.42
C ASN A 408 8.28 1.41 -17.56
N MET A 409 8.99 2.51 -17.34
CA MET A 409 10.43 2.56 -17.17
C MET A 409 10.74 3.26 -15.86
N PHE A 410 11.82 2.86 -15.18
CA PHE A 410 12.13 3.41 -13.89
C PHE A 410 13.63 3.46 -13.58
N VAL A 411 13.95 4.34 -12.63
CA VAL A 411 15.24 4.45 -11.98
C VAL A 411 14.99 4.54 -10.48
N ASP A 412 15.61 3.65 -9.72
CA ASP A 412 15.55 3.67 -8.26
C ASP A 412 16.96 3.85 -7.69
N ALA A 413 17.06 4.56 -6.58
CA ALA A 413 18.27 4.69 -5.79
C ALA A 413 17.95 4.47 -4.31
N GLY A 414 18.89 3.91 -3.55
CA GLY A 414 18.70 3.68 -2.12
C GLY A 414 20.02 3.64 -1.37
N TYR A 415 19.94 3.96 -0.08
CA TYR A 415 21.05 3.87 0.86
C TYR A 415 20.53 3.38 2.20
N VAL A 416 21.20 2.40 2.79
CA VAL A 416 20.92 1.92 4.14
C VAL A 416 22.11 2.24 5.00
N ASP A 417 21.89 2.96 6.10
CA ASP A 417 22.90 3.25 7.12
C ASP A 417 22.77 2.21 8.24
N ASP A 418 23.83 1.43 8.41
CA ASP A 418 23.98 0.41 9.42
C ASP A 418 25.20 0.74 10.28
N ALA A 419 24.96 1.07 11.55
CA ALA A 419 26.01 1.38 12.52
C ALA A 419 26.73 0.12 13.02
N ARG A 420 26.17 -1.07 12.83
CA ARG A 420 26.79 -2.36 13.17
C ARG A 420 27.85 -2.75 12.14
N LYS A 421 29.07 -2.27 12.35
CA LYS A 421 30.21 -2.67 11.52
C LYS A 421 30.63 -4.11 11.86
N GLY A 422 30.87 -4.93 10.85
CA GLY A 422 31.43 -6.29 11.02
C GLY A 422 30.53 -7.41 10.55
N THR A 423 29.42 -7.11 9.94
CA THR A 423 28.58 -8.10 9.26
C THR A 423 29.05 -8.28 7.82
N ASN A 424 28.87 -9.49 7.26
CA ASN A 424 29.08 -9.76 5.84
C ASN A 424 28.03 -9.10 4.93
N ASN A 425 27.26 -8.13 5.46
CA ASN A 425 26.19 -7.44 4.74
C ASN A 425 26.75 -6.37 3.82
N TYR A 426 27.24 -6.79 2.68
CA TYR A 426 28.00 -6.00 1.71
C TYR A 426 27.18 -4.92 0.98
N LEU A 427 25.84 -4.90 1.12
CA LEU A 427 24.95 -3.90 0.50
C LEU A 427 24.63 -2.73 1.46
N SER A 428 24.81 -2.86 2.76
CA SER A 428 24.69 -1.74 3.70
C SER A 428 25.84 -0.74 3.53
N ASN A 429 25.59 0.52 3.89
CA ASN A 429 26.55 1.62 3.80
C ASN A 429 27.07 1.88 2.37
N LYS A 430 26.27 1.56 1.35
CA LYS A 430 26.58 1.76 -0.07
C LYS A 430 25.40 2.33 -0.83
N LEU A 431 25.68 3.11 -1.85
CA LEU A 431 24.66 3.57 -2.78
C LEU A 431 24.23 2.41 -3.68
N LEU A 432 22.96 2.05 -3.56
CA LEU A 432 22.28 1.05 -4.37
C LEU A 432 21.53 1.78 -5.48
N THR A 433 21.64 1.32 -6.72
CA THR A 433 20.89 1.88 -7.84
C THR A 433 20.43 0.78 -8.76
N SER A 434 19.23 0.95 -9.31
CA SER A 434 18.68 0.07 -10.34
C SER A 434 17.94 0.86 -11.40
N VAL A 435 17.87 0.27 -12.57
CA VAL A 435 17.06 0.73 -13.71
C VAL A 435 16.26 -0.44 -14.23
N GLY A 436 15.12 -0.19 -14.82
CA GLY A 436 14.33 -1.27 -15.37
C GLY A 436 13.21 -0.83 -16.28
N LEU A 437 12.63 -1.82 -16.94
CA LEU A 437 11.43 -1.72 -17.75
C LEU A 437 10.41 -2.70 -17.22
N GLY A 438 9.13 -2.33 -17.31
CA GLY A 438 8.05 -3.18 -16.86
C GLY A 438 6.80 -3.06 -17.71
N LEU A 439 5.97 -4.08 -17.63
CA LEU A 439 4.63 -4.12 -18.17
C LEU A 439 3.66 -4.29 -17.01
N ASP A 440 2.76 -3.32 -16.85
CA ASP A 440 1.72 -3.34 -15.82
C ASP A 440 0.38 -3.64 -16.49
N MET A 441 -0.34 -4.61 -15.99
CA MET A 441 -1.73 -4.89 -16.33
C MET A 441 -2.59 -4.59 -15.10
N ILE A 442 -3.51 -3.63 -15.22
CA ILE A 442 -4.50 -3.33 -14.20
C ILE A 442 -5.78 -4.02 -14.62
N THR A 443 -6.43 -4.69 -13.68
CA THR A 443 -7.68 -5.38 -13.95
C THR A 443 -8.65 -5.22 -12.78
N TYR A 444 -9.70 -5.95 -12.84
CA TYR A 444 -10.84 -5.96 -11.96
C TYR A 444 -10.46 -6.11 -10.46
N TYR A 445 -11.20 -5.47 -9.56
CA TYR A 445 -10.95 -5.46 -8.12
C TYR A 445 -9.56 -4.96 -7.70
N ASP A 446 -9.06 -3.92 -8.36
CA ASP A 446 -7.83 -3.23 -8.02
C ASP A 446 -6.58 -4.14 -8.07
N ILE A 447 -6.64 -5.21 -8.87
CA ILE A 447 -5.50 -6.11 -9.06
C ILE A 447 -4.58 -5.52 -10.13
N VAL A 448 -3.30 -5.41 -9.79
CA VAL A 448 -2.25 -5.00 -10.71
C VAL A 448 -1.24 -6.14 -10.85
N PHE A 449 -1.14 -6.70 -12.03
CA PHE A 449 -0.06 -7.61 -12.40
C PHE A 449 1.06 -6.79 -13.00
N ARG A 450 2.26 -6.98 -12.50
CA ARG A 450 3.45 -6.26 -12.94
C ARG A 450 4.56 -7.24 -13.25
N LEU A 451 5.12 -7.15 -14.47
CA LEU A 451 6.30 -7.86 -14.89
C LEU A 451 7.42 -6.84 -15.10
N GLU A 452 8.52 -6.96 -14.36
CA GLU A 452 9.63 -6.00 -14.40
C GLU A 452 10.95 -6.71 -14.67
N GLY A 453 11.71 -6.22 -15.68
CA GLY A 453 13.10 -6.54 -15.88
C GLY A 453 13.99 -5.45 -15.31
N THR A 454 14.96 -5.80 -14.49
CA THR A 454 15.82 -4.85 -13.79
C THR A 454 17.30 -5.12 -14.02
N LEU A 455 18.09 -4.05 -13.94
CA LEU A 455 19.54 -4.08 -13.94
C LEU A 455 20.05 -3.19 -12.80
N THR A 456 20.93 -3.72 -11.96
CA THR A 456 21.53 -3.00 -10.85
C THR A 456 22.95 -2.55 -11.17
N ARG A 457 23.43 -1.49 -10.49
CA ARG A 457 24.83 -1.05 -10.58
C ARG A 457 25.83 -2.15 -10.19
N GLN A 458 25.42 -3.09 -9.34
CA GLN A 458 26.22 -4.24 -8.92
C GLN A 458 26.32 -5.34 -10.00
N GLY A 459 25.81 -5.09 -11.22
CA GLY A 459 25.84 -6.04 -12.34
C GLY A 459 24.85 -7.19 -12.18
N LYS A 460 23.88 -7.09 -11.29
CA LYS A 460 22.80 -8.09 -11.15
C LYS A 460 21.63 -7.69 -12.04
N SER A 461 21.11 -8.66 -12.78
CA SER A 461 19.86 -8.55 -13.54
C SER A 461 18.82 -9.48 -12.95
N GLY A 462 17.56 -9.13 -13.07
CA GLY A 462 16.45 -9.96 -12.58
C GLY A 462 15.18 -9.71 -13.37
N LEU A 463 14.34 -10.73 -13.40
CA LEU A 463 12.95 -10.65 -13.88
C LEU A 463 12.05 -10.90 -12.65
N TYR A 464 11.14 -9.97 -12.39
CA TYR A 464 10.28 -10.00 -11.23
C TYR A 464 8.81 -9.93 -11.65
N VAL A 465 7.99 -10.72 -10.98
CA VAL A 465 6.54 -10.71 -11.14
C VAL A 465 5.94 -10.27 -9.82
N HIS A 466 5.17 -9.19 -9.85
CA HIS A 466 4.47 -8.69 -8.69
C HIS A 466 2.96 -8.74 -8.94
N VAL A 467 2.22 -9.16 -7.94
CA VAL A 467 0.76 -9.08 -7.91
C VAL A 467 0.38 -8.18 -6.74
N LEU A 468 -0.01 -6.96 -7.07
CA LEU A 468 -0.46 -5.98 -6.09
C LEU A 468 -1.98 -6.08 -5.97
N LYS A 469 -2.49 -6.18 -4.75
CA LYS A 469 -3.92 -6.27 -4.46
C LYS A 469 -4.31 -5.23 -3.43
N ALA A 470 -5.57 -4.85 -3.43
CA ALA A 470 -6.18 -3.91 -2.49
C ALA A 470 -6.51 -4.48 -1.10
N PHE A 471 -6.02 -5.65 -0.73
CA PHE A 471 -6.48 -6.38 0.48
C PHE A 471 -5.54 -6.26 1.66
#